data_10fab734e2333fb480f0274d6448e850
#
_entry.id   10fab734e2333fb480f0274d6448e850
#
_cell.length_a   1.000
_cell.length_b   1.000
_cell.length_c   1.000
_cell.angle_alpha   90.00
_cell.angle_beta   90.00
_cell.angle_gamma   90.00
#
_symmetry.space_group_name_H-M   'P 1'
#
loop_
_entity.id
_entity.type
_entity.pdbx_description
1 polymer ?
#
loop_
_entity_poly.entity_id
_entity_poly.type
_entity_poly.pdbx_seq_one_letter_code
_entity_poly.pdbx_strand_id
1 'polypeptide(L)'
;MNMVVVKHPNDNGKYIFCVPDDVELDADTLVEVETTRGIQPGICLTGTFRADPEVVCKLWNTTPENMKRVVSHLVRHYIEWPKKKDEEP
;
A
#
# COMPACT_ATOMS: atom_id res chain seq x y z
N MET A 1 2.00 -14.20 3.88
CA MET A 1 2.58 -12.99 3.26
C MET A 1 1.70 -11.80 3.56
N ASN A 2 2.31 -10.71 3.95
CA ASN A 2 1.56 -9.48 4.24
C ASN A 2 1.27 -8.73 2.96
N MET A 3 0.06 -8.22 2.85
CA MET A 3 -0.41 -7.55 1.64
C MET A 3 -1.30 -6.38 1.98
N VAL A 4 -1.47 -5.50 1.01
CA VAL A 4 -2.36 -4.35 1.14
C VAL A 4 -2.97 -4.05 -0.23
N VAL A 5 -4.19 -3.54 -0.22
CA VAL A 5 -4.85 -3.09 -1.44
C VAL A 5 -4.67 -1.58 -1.55
N VAL A 6 -4.23 -1.12 -2.71
CA VAL A 6 -3.85 0.27 -2.93
C VAL A 6 -4.59 0.83 -4.15
N LYS A 7 -4.95 2.09 -4.05
CA LYS A 7 -5.54 2.84 -5.16
C LYS A 7 -4.58 3.96 -5.54
N HIS A 8 -4.39 4.16 -6.83
CA HIS A 8 -3.58 5.28 -7.33
C HIS A 8 -4.46 6.51 -7.52
N PRO A 9 -3.89 7.71 -7.40
CA PRO A 9 -4.68 8.95 -7.41
C PRO A 9 -5.55 9.15 -8.64
N ASN A 10 -5.08 8.78 -9.81
CA ASN A 10 -5.81 9.04 -11.05
C ASN A 10 -6.32 7.77 -11.71
N ASP A 11 -6.53 6.73 -10.92
CA ASP A 11 -6.88 5.43 -11.43
C ASP A 11 -7.94 4.84 -10.51
N ASN A 12 -9.04 4.40 -11.07
CA ASN A 12 -10.11 3.79 -10.28
C ASN A 12 -9.85 2.32 -9.96
N GLY A 13 -8.78 1.76 -10.48
CA GLY A 13 -8.43 0.38 -10.21
C GLY A 13 -7.94 0.18 -8.80
N LYS A 14 -8.07 -1.05 -8.34
CA LYS A 14 -7.57 -1.48 -7.03
C LYS A 14 -6.50 -2.51 -7.28
N TYR A 15 -5.37 -2.33 -6.63
CA TYR A 15 -4.21 -3.18 -6.87
C TYR A 15 -3.68 -3.72 -5.57
N ILE A 16 -3.18 -4.95 -5.61
CA ILE A 16 -2.64 -5.58 -4.42
C ILE A 16 -1.12 -5.52 -4.47
N PHE A 17 -0.52 -5.25 -3.32
CA PHE A 17 0.93 -5.15 -3.21
C PHE A 17 1.40 -5.91 -1.99
N CYS A 18 2.61 -6.46 -2.07
CA CYS A 18 3.26 -7.10 -0.94
C CYS A 18 3.79 -6.06 0.01
N VAL A 19 3.73 -6.35 1.28
CA VAL A 19 4.25 -5.47 2.33
C VAL A 19 5.31 -6.26 3.10
N PRO A 20 6.44 -5.63 3.44
CA PRO A 20 7.44 -6.33 4.26
C PRO A 20 6.81 -6.84 5.56
N ASP A 21 7.32 -7.98 6.03
CA ASP A 21 6.71 -8.64 7.19
C ASP A 21 6.73 -7.82 8.47
N ASP A 22 7.68 -6.92 8.56
CA ASP A 22 7.84 -6.10 9.77
C ASP A 22 7.14 -4.74 9.65
N VAL A 23 6.37 -4.54 8.58
CA VAL A 23 5.67 -3.27 8.35
C VAL A 23 4.18 -3.49 8.45
N GLU A 24 3.51 -2.65 9.21
CA GLU A 24 2.07 -2.62 9.27
C GLU A 24 1.57 -1.29 8.76
N LEU A 25 0.64 -1.34 7.83
CA LEU A 25 0.04 -0.16 7.24
C LEU A 25 -1.42 -0.11 7.60
N ASP A 26 -1.93 1.09 7.79
CA ASP A 26 -3.35 1.29 8.03
C ASP A 26 -4.02 1.79 6.76
N ALA A 27 -5.31 1.62 6.68
CA ALA A 27 -6.08 2.23 5.61
C ALA A 27 -5.81 3.73 5.60
N ASP A 28 -5.83 4.30 4.41
CA ASP A 28 -5.59 5.74 4.18
C ASP A 28 -4.14 6.17 4.34
N THR A 29 -3.23 5.23 4.50
CA THR A 29 -1.80 5.54 4.50
C THR A 29 -1.31 5.78 3.08
N LEU A 30 -0.53 6.82 2.90
CA LEU A 30 0.10 7.08 1.60
C LEU A 30 1.35 6.22 1.46
N VAL A 31 1.49 5.61 0.31
CA VAL A 31 2.60 4.69 0.05
C VAL A 31 3.19 4.97 -1.31
N GLU A 32 4.39 4.45 -1.51
CA GLU A 32 5.00 4.39 -2.83
C GLU A 32 5.14 2.92 -3.17
N VAL A 33 4.75 2.57 -4.38
CA VAL A 33 4.68 1.18 -4.81
C VAL A 33 5.38 1.00 -6.15
N GLU A 34 5.86 -0.21 -6.38
CA GLU A 34 6.45 -0.57 -7.66
C GLU A 34 5.34 -0.74 -8.69
N THR A 35 5.54 -0.18 -9.86
CA THR A 35 4.62 -0.38 -10.97
C THR A 35 5.42 -0.57 -12.25
N THR A 36 4.74 -0.89 -13.34
CA THR A 36 5.41 -1.02 -14.63
C THR A 36 5.99 0.30 -15.11
N ARG A 37 5.55 1.41 -14.54
CA ARG A 37 6.04 2.74 -14.87
C ARG A 37 7.04 3.27 -13.85
N GLY A 38 7.55 2.40 -12.98
CA GLY A 38 8.44 2.80 -11.92
C GLY A 38 7.70 2.97 -10.61
N ILE A 39 8.29 3.72 -9.70
CA ILE A 39 7.71 3.95 -8.38
C ILE A 39 6.60 4.99 -8.50
N GLN A 40 5.43 4.64 -8.02
CA GLN A 40 4.26 5.51 -8.10
C GLN A 40 3.60 5.65 -6.73
N PRO A 41 2.96 6.79 -6.48
CA PRO A 41 2.24 6.96 -5.23
C PRO A 41 0.91 6.22 -5.23
N GLY A 42 0.43 5.91 -4.06
CA GLY A 42 -0.87 5.31 -3.88
C GLY A 42 -1.37 5.53 -2.47
N ILE A 43 -2.60 5.16 -2.23
CA ILE A 43 -3.19 5.23 -0.91
C ILE A 43 -3.76 3.86 -0.56
N CYS A 44 -3.48 3.41 0.65
CA CYS A 44 -3.97 2.12 1.10
C CYS A 44 -5.48 2.17 1.29
N LEU A 45 -6.19 1.24 0.68
CA LEU A 45 -7.62 1.10 0.88
C LEU A 45 -7.91 0.21 2.07
N THR A 46 -6.95 -0.64 2.44
CA THR A 46 -7.08 -1.54 3.58
C THR A 46 -5.86 -1.40 4.45
N GLY A 47 -5.96 -1.89 5.68
CA GLY A 47 -4.77 -2.14 6.47
C GLY A 47 -4.05 -3.36 5.92
N THR A 48 -2.87 -3.63 6.46
CA THR A 48 -2.10 -4.81 6.10
C THR A 48 -2.88 -6.06 6.51
N PHE A 49 -2.93 -7.04 5.63
CA PHE A 49 -3.56 -8.32 5.94
C PHE A 49 -2.66 -9.45 5.46
N ARG A 50 -2.84 -10.61 6.03
CA ARG A 50 -2.08 -11.79 5.64
C ARG A 50 -2.89 -12.59 4.65
N ALA A 51 -2.24 -13.08 3.62
CA ALA A 51 -2.90 -13.87 2.60
C ALA A 51 -1.95 -14.92 2.06
N ASP A 52 -2.53 -15.99 1.53
CA ASP A 52 -1.77 -17.04 0.85
C ASP A 52 -1.37 -16.50 -0.52
N PRO A 53 -0.06 -16.44 -0.82
CA PRO A 53 0.39 -15.93 -2.11
C PRO A 53 -0.24 -16.65 -3.31
N GLU A 54 -0.46 -17.94 -3.20
CA GLU A 54 -1.04 -18.70 -4.32
C GLU A 54 -2.45 -18.25 -4.61
N VAL A 55 -3.24 -18.05 -3.57
CA VAL A 55 -4.63 -17.61 -3.74
C VAL A 55 -4.65 -16.22 -4.35
N VAL A 56 -3.82 -15.33 -3.82
CA VAL A 56 -3.77 -13.96 -4.31
C VAL A 56 -3.32 -13.92 -5.77
N CYS A 57 -2.32 -14.70 -6.12
CA CYS A 57 -1.83 -14.73 -7.50
C CYS A 57 -2.91 -15.19 -8.47
N LYS A 58 -3.74 -16.13 -8.06
CA LYS A 58 -4.83 -16.57 -8.91
C LYS A 58 -5.87 -15.49 -9.08
N LEU A 59 -6.21 -14.80 -8.00
CA LEU A 59 -7.22 -13.75 -8.05
C LEU A 59 -6.78 -12.57 -8.90
N TRP A 60 -5.49 -12.24 -8.86
CA TRP A 60 -4.96 -11.10 -9.60
C TRP A 60 -4.26 -11.50 -10.89
N ASN A 61 -4.35 -12.77 -11.26
CA ASN A 61 -3.77 -13.27 -12.51
C ASN A 61 -2.30 -12.92 -12.65
N THR A 62 -1.54 -13.24 -11.62
CA THR A 62 -0.11 -12.95 -11.58
C THR A 62 0.63 -14.14 -10.98
N THR A 63 1.94 -14.01 -10.81
CA THR A 63 2.77 -15.03 -10.18
C THR A 63 3.53 -14.39 -9.02
N PRO A 64 4.02 -15.19 -8.07
CA PRO A 64 4.76 -14.63 -6.94
C PRO A 64 5.95 -13.77 -7.35
N GLU A 65 6.63 -14.15 -8.43
CA GLU A 65 7.79 -13.39 -8.90
C GLU A 65 7.40 -12.04 -9.45
N ASN A 66 6.17 -11.90 -9.93
CA ASN A 66 5.69 -10.68 -10.55
C ASN A 66 4.88 -9.82 -9.60
N MET A 67 4.70 -10.25 -8.35
CA MET A 67 3.98 -9.44 -7.40
C MET A 67 4.77 -8.19 -7.06
N LYS A 68 4.07 -7.07 -7.11
CA LYS A 68 4.68 -5.77 -6.83
C LYS A 68 4.69 -5.52 -5.34
N ARG A 69 5.54 -4.60 -4.92
CA ARG A 69 5.78 -4.32 -3.50
C ARG A 69 5.56 -2.86 -3.17
N VAL A 70 5.16 -2.65 -1.93
CA VAL A 70 5.24 -1.33 -1.31
C VAL A 70 6.71 -1.10 -1.00
N VAL A 71 7.26 0.00 -1.49
CA VAL A 71 8.69 0.29 -1.28
C VAL A 71 8.90 1.31 -0.18
N SER A 72 7.92 2.15 0.08
CA SER A 72 8.00 3.08 1.20
C SER A 72 6.60 3.52 1.57
N HIS A 73 6.46 4.09 2.74
CA HIS A 73 5.20 4.64 3.19
C HIS A 73 5.48 5.94 3.93
N LEU A 74 4.55 6.86 3.79
CA LEU A 74 4.61 8.08 4.56
C LEU A 74 4.09 7.74 5.93
N VAL A 75 4.90 7.99 6.93
CA VAL A 75 4.50 7.67 8.29
C VAL A 75 3.29 8.51 8.67
N ARG A 76 2.43 7.89 9.45
CA ARG A 76 1.19 8.54 9.85
C ARG A 76 1.44 9.90 10.50
N HIS A 77 2.41 9.99 11.36
CA HIS A 77 2.67 11.24 12.03
C HIS A 77 3.10 12.33 11.07
N TYR A 78 3.68 11.97 9.96
CA TYR A 78 4.10 12.92 8.95
C TYR A 78 2.88 13.57 8.29
N ILE A 79 1.83 12.80 8.09
CA ILE A 79 0.60 13.28 7.50
C ILE A 79 -0.23 14.02 8.54
N GLU A 80 -0.24 13.54 9.76
CA GLU A 80 -1.04 14.11 10.82
C GLU A 80 -0.42 15.34 11.44
N TRP A 81 0.88 15.48 11.28
CA TRP A 81 1.60 16.53 11.94
C TRP A 81 1.07 17.94 11.65
N PRO A 82 0.83 18.33 10.42
CA PRO A 82 0.24 19.66 10.18
C PRO A 82 -1.12 19.80 10.82
N LYS A 83 -1.87 18.72 10.81
CA LYS A 83 -3.20 18.69 11.40
C LYS A 83 -3.13 18.91 12.90
N LYS A 84 -2.16 18.27 13.55
CA LYS A 84 -1.98 18.44 14.98
C LYS A 84 -1.63 19.85 15.34
N LYS A 85 -0.78 20.46 14.55
CA LYS A 85 -0.40 21.85 14.80
C LYS A 85 -1.60 22.77 14.71
N ASP A 86 -2.48 22.47 13.80
CA ASP A 86 -3.68 23.27 13.65
C ASP A 86 -4.64 23.07 14.82
N GLU A 87 -4.61 21.89 15.38
CA GLU A 87 -5.50 21.56 16.49
C GLU A 87 -4.99 22.04 17.82
N GLU A 88 -3.76 22.42 17.87
CA GLU A 88 -3.13 22.90 19.10
C GLU A 88 -2.80 24.35 18.97
N PRO A 89 -3.76 25.17 18.85
CA PRO A 89 -3.55 26.62 18.69
C PRO A 89 -3.13 27.28 19.98
#